data_60d73f3f8196232e3753ce9c36b409bd
#
_entry.id   60d73f3f8196232e3753ce9c36b409bd
#
_cell.length_a   1.000
_cell.length_b   1.000
_cell.length_c   1.000
_cell.angle_alpha   90.00
_cell.angle_beta   90.00
_cell.angle_gamma   90.00
#
_symmetry.space_group_name_H-M   'P 1'
#
loop_
_entity.id
_entity.type
_entity.pdbx_description
1 polymer ?
#
loop_
_entity_poly.entity_id
_entity_poly.type
_entity_poly.pdbx_seq_one_letter_code
_entity_poly.pdbx_strand_id
1 'polypeptide(L)'
;MWCCDTGFLEIENNCYFQKDVQFLRALINNSKYNKNSPSSDLNPIKLGWQIWENGRLVEFCSSPSTHTECRMEYILSGLIPSEIGNLTQLRKLSLESNKFNGVIPREIGALKNINDLTLSSNQLIGNIPSEIGELKSLEHLALNSNTLSGYLPPEFENLKNLKWVYLASNFFTGSIPSSFGDMEGITYLNLSNNQFDGVIPPALGKLSKLQYLNLSQNKLTGPIPVELGNLNLYRLNLEFNQLSGTIPSELGNLINLVNLDLESNQLSGIIPASLGNISKLIELDLHNNQLSGPLPATVNGWLALEKLNVTNNQLGGDLPIELGELTNLKSLNISFNNFDGSIPEKLLQIKGLEVLYIHANQLSGQISDDFCDEDKSKKILIYGNSFCPPYPECIKYIGKQTCEN
;
A
#
# COMPACT_ATOMS: atom_id res chain seq x y z
N MET A 1 -36.08 -21.60 37.70
CA MET A 1 -35.99 -20.16 37.43
C MET A 1 -34.53 -19.82 37.49
N TRP A 2 -33.84 -19.70 36.36
CA TRP A 2 -32.42 -19.31 36.31
C TRP A 2 -32.42 -17.79 36.40
N CYS A 3 -32.05 -17.25 37.56
CA CYS A 3 -31.85 -15.80 37.72
C CYS A 3 -30.42 -15.51 37.31
N CYS A 4 -30.23 -14.58 36.35
CA CYS A 4 -28.92 -14.06 36.01
C CYS A 4 -28.33 -13.31 37.22
N ASP A 5 -27.00 -13.31 37.35
CA ASP A 5 -26.28 -12.57 38.37
C ASP A 5 -26.54 -11.05 38.23
N THR A 6 -26.28 -10.30 39.29
CA THR A 6 -26.39 -8.84 39.28
C THR A 6 -25.54 -8.23 38.17
N GLY A 7 -26.15 -7.38 37.33
CA GLY A 7 -25.51 -6.73 36.19
C GLY A 7 -25.66 -7.49 34.86
N PHE A 8 -26.39 -8.63 34.86
CA PHE A 8 -26.72 -9.36 33.64
C PHE A 8 -28.20 -9.23 33.31
N LEU A 9 -28.51 -9.33 32.02
CA LEU A 9 -29.85 -9.38 31.46
C LEU A 9 -30.13 -10.78 30.93
N GLU A 10 -31.29 -11.33 31.26
CA GLU A 10 -31.79 -12.55 30.65
C GLU A 10 -32.43 -12.22 29.28
N ILE A 11 -31.87 -12.79 28.21
CA ILE A 11 -32.38 -12.67 26.86
C ILE A 11 -32.38 -14.07 26.23
N GLU A 12 -33.53 -14.53 25.78
CA GLU A 12 -33.66 -15.85 25.14
C GLU A 12 -33.07 -17.01 25.98
N ASN A 13 -33.31 -16.99 27.30
CA ASN A 13 -32.80 -17.95 28.31
C ASN A 13 -31.26 -17.95 28.51
N ASN A 14 -30.57 -16.92 28.11
CA ASN A 14 -29.13 -16.71 28.36
C ASN A 14 -28.90 -15.41 29.11
N CYS A 15 -27.84 -15.37 29.91
CA CYS A 15 -27.43 -14.18 30.67
C CYS A 15 -26.37 -13.40 29.93
N TYR A 16 -26.63 -12.13 29.61
CA TYR A 16 -25.74 -11.22 28.93
C TYR A 16 -25.41 -10.01 29.80
N PHE A 17 -24.16 -9.58 29.84
CA PHE A 17 -23.75 -8.44 30.65
C PHE A 17 -24.45 -7.16 30.13
N GLN A 18 -25.18 -6.51 31.01
CA GLN A 18 -26.07 -5.39 30.66
C GLN A 18 -25.35 -4.26 29.89
N LYS A 19 -24.13 -3.92 30.30
CA LYS A 19 -23.38 -2.83 29.65
C LYS A 19 -22.90 -3.19 28.24
N ASP A 20 -22.58 -4.47 27.98
CA ASP A 20 -22.23 -4.94 26.65
C ASP A 20 -23.46 -4.87 25.71
N VAL A 21 -24.63 -5.27 26.21
CA VAL A 21 -25.90 -5.12 25.48
C VAL A 21 -26.27 -3.65 25.24
N GLN A 22 -25.96 -2.75 26.18
CA GLN A 22 -26.20 -1.32 26.02
C GLN A 22 -25.42 -0.74 24.83
N PHE A 23 -24.17 -1.14 24.62
CA PHE A 23 -23.39 -0.74 23.44
C PHE A 23 -24.09 -1.15 22.13
N LEU A 24 -24.53 -2.40 22.03
CA LEU A 24 -25.23 -2.90 20.84
C LEU A 24 -26.56 -2.14 20.61
N ARG A 25 -27.28 -1.83 21.68
CA ARG A 25 -28.51 -1.03 21.62
C ARG A 25 -28.23 0.38 21.16
N ALA A 26 -27.13 1.00 21.62
CA ALA A 26 -26.71 2.32 21.18
C ALA A 26 -26.35 2.34 19.68
N LEU A 27 -25.67 1.31 19.17
CA LEU A 27 -25.42 1.15 17.73
C LEU A 27 -26.72 1.10 16.93
N ILE A 28 -27.72 0.32 17.37
CA ILE A 28 -29.02 0.24 16.72
C ILE A 28 -29.70 1.62 16.72
N ASN A 29 -29.74 2.29 17.87
CA ASN A 29 -30.41 3.58 18.04
C ASN A 29 -29.75 4.70 17.22
N ASN A 30 -28.43 4.67 17.05
CA ASN A 30 -27.67 5.64 16.26
C ASN A 30 -27.86 5.43 14.74
N SER A 31 -28.20 4.21 14.33
CA SER A 31 -28.25 3.79 12.92
C SER A 31 -29.57 4.17 12.26
N LYS A 32 -29.70 5.44 11.83
CA LYS A 32 -30.96 5.97 11.24
C LYS A 32 -30.80 6.43 9.79
N TYR A 33 -29.76 6.00 9.10
CA TYR A 33 -29.34 6.62 7.84
C TYR A 33 -30.21 6.26 6.62
N ASN A 34 -30.71 5.02 6.53
CA ASN A 34 -31.43 4.56 5.33
C ASN A 34 -32.31 3.34 5.61
N LYS A 35 -32.96 2.84 4.52
CA LYS A 35 -33.84 1.65 4.57
C LYS A 35 -33.15 0.34 5.00
N ASN A 36 -31.81 0.32 4.95
CA ASN A 36 -31.01 -0.84 5.36
C ASN A 36 -30.49 -0.68 6.81
N SER A 37 -30.91 0.34 7.54
CA SER A 37 -30.61 0.46 8.96
C SER A 37 -31.38 -0.58 9.77
N PRO A 38 -30.84 -1.07 10.90
CA PRO A 38 -31.55 -1.97 11.76
C PRO A 38 -32.84 -1.30 12.32
N SER A 39 -33.89 -2.09 12.49
CA SER A 39 -35.09 -1.58 13.18
C SER A 39 -34.75 -1.23 14.63
N SER A 40 -35.33 -0.14 15.16
CA SER A 40 -35.20 0.23 16.58
C SER A 40 -35.62 -0.89 17.55
N ASP A 41 -36.48 -1.79 17.11
CA ASP A 41 -36.98 -2.90 17.90
C ASP A 41 -36.10 -4.17 17.75
N LEU A 42 -35.03 -4.11 16.94
CA LEU A 42 -34.13 -5.23 16.77
C LEU A 42 -33.54 -5.66 18.12
N ASN A 43 -33.63 -6.95 18.42
CA ASN A 43 -32.96 -7.49 19.59
C ASN A 43 -31.42 -7.34 19.45
N PRO A 44 -30.72 -6.66 20.39
CA PRO A 44 -29.29 -6.40 20.29
C PRO A 44 -28.42 -7.63 20.04
N ILE A 45 -28.79 -8.80 20.58
CA ILE A 45 -28.04 -10.05 20.36
C ILE A 45 -28.21 -10.60 18.94
N LYS A 46 -29.07 -10.01 18.13
CA LYS A 46 -29.24 -10.34 16.69
C LYS A 46 -28.50 -9.32 15.78
N LEU A 47 -27.86 -8.30 16.37
CA LEU A 47 -27.09 -7.32 15.62
C LEU A 47 -25.72 -7.90 15.29
N GLY A 48 -25.42 -8.13 14.04
CA GLY A 48 -24.10 -8.59 13.63
C GLY A 48 -23.75 -10.00 14.07
N TRP A 49 -22.50 -10.32 13.79
CA TRP A 49 -21.89 -11.53 14.28
C TRP A 49 -21.25 -11.28 15.65
N GLN A 50 -21.54 -12.13 16.62
CA GLN A 50 -21.17 -11.94 18.01
C GLN A 50 -20.67 -13.24 18.62
N ILE A 51 -19.57 -13.16 19.38
CA ILE A 51 -19.16 -14.24 20.30
C ILE A 51 -19.24 -13.72 21.73
N TRP A 52 -19.89 -14.53 22.58
CA TRP A 52 -20.08 -14.26 23.98
C TRP A 52 -19.42 -15.35 24.83
N GLU A 53 -18.66 -14.96 25.84
CA GLU A 53 -18.04 -15.87 26.80
C GLU A 53 -18.46 -15.43 28.21
N ASN A 54 -19.04 -16.33 28.96
CA ASN A 54 -19.57 -16.04 30.32
C ASN A 54 -20.48 -14.80 30.35
N GLY A 55 -21.29 -14.62 29.31
CA GLY A 55 -22.18 -13.47 29.17
C GLY A 55 -21.51 -12.14 28.83
N ARG A 56 -20.21 -12.11 28.53
CA ARG A 56 -19.46 -10.93 28.08
C ARG A 56 -19.22 -11.02 26.57
N LEU A 57 -19.38 -9.90 25.89
CA LEU A 57 -19.09 -9.78 24.46
C LEU A 57 -17.57 -9.79 24.26
N VAL A 58 -17.06 -10.80 23.55
CA VAL A 58 -15.62 -10.95 23.27
C VAL A 58 -15.25 -10.69 21.83
N GLU A 59 -16.19 -10.90 20.89
CA GLU A 59 -15.99 -10.51 19.50
C GLU A 59 -17.29 -9.93 18.94
N PHE A 60 -17.16 -8.83 18.22
CA PHE A 60 -18.26 -8.20 17.50
C PHE A 60 -17.82 -7.79 16.10
N CYS A 61 -18.61 -8.21 15.14
CA CYS A 61 -18.40 -7.84 13.76
C CYS A 61 -19.71 -7.45 13.09
N SER A 62 -19.69 -6.31 12.42
CA SER A 62 -20.78 -5.79 11.63
C SER A 62 -20.22 -5.14 10.37
N SER A 63 -20.05 -5.93 9.32
CA SER A 63 -19.56 -5.47 8.03
C SER A 63 -20.50 -5.90 6.90
N PRO A 64 -20.99 -4.99 6.06
CA PRO A 64 -21.77 -5.34 4.87
C PRO A 64 -20.89 -5.92 3.74
N SER A 65 -19.57 -6.05 3.95
CA SER A 65 -18.65 -6.59 2.95
C SER A 65 -18.88 -8.07 2.71
N THR A 66 -18.76 -8.50 1.45
CA THR A 66 -19.14 -9.86 0.98
C THR A 66 -18.14 -10.96 1.34
N HIS A 67 -17.04 -10.64 2.01
CA HIS A 67 -15.86 -11.52 2.09
C HIS A 67 -15.59 -12.14 3.46
N THR A 68 -16.48 -12.01 4.45
CA THR A 68 -16.21 -12.49 5.80
C THR A 68 -17.40 -13.19 6.44
N GLU A 69 -17.12 -14.01 7.45
CA GLU A 69 -18.10 -14.57 8.39
C GLU A 69 -18.99 -13.50 9.05
N CYS A 70 -18.58 -12.25 8.95
CA CYS A 70 -19.19 -11.04 9.50
C CYS A 70 -20.31 -10.42 8.64
N ARG A 71 -20.75 -11.08 7.58
CA ARG A 71 -21.73 -10.51 6.65
C ARG A 71 -23.03 -10.11 7.33
N MET A 72 -23.43 -8.84 7.13
CA MET A 72 -24.69 -8.31 7.65
C MET A 72 -25.57 -7.70 6.56
N GLU A 73 -26.88 -7.77 6.82
CA GLU A 73 -27.91 -7.12 5.99
C GLU A 73 -28.07 -5.63 6.33
N TYR A 74 -27.58 -5.19 7.50
CA TYR A 74 -27.73 -3.82 7.97
C TYR A 74 -26.51 -2.98 7.71
N ILE A 75 -26.73 -1.70 7.43
CA ILE A 75 -25.70 -0.64 7.40
C ILE A 75 -25.82 0.17 8.69
N LEU A 76 -24.81 0.09 9.53
CA LEU A 76 -24.73 0.91 10.73
C LEU A 76 -24.28 2.35 10.39
N SER A 77 -24.70 3.30 11.19
CA SER A 77 -24.42 4.72 10.96
C SER A 77 -24.45 5.54 12.24
N GLY A 78 -24.16 6.84 12.13
CA GLY A 78 -24.09 7.74 13.26
C GLY A 78 -22.77 7.65 14.00
N LEU A 79 -22.77 8.03 15.26
CA LEU A 79 -21.55 8.03 16.08
C LEU A 79 -21.23 6.63 16.61
N ILE A 80 -19.95 6.31 16.71
CA ILE A 80 -19.51 5.19 17.57
C ILE A 80 -19.82 5.60 19.01
N PRO A 81 -20.68 4.86 19.73
CA PRO A 81 -21.09 5.27 21.06
C PRO A 81 -19.99 5.11 22.10
N SER A 82 -19.94 6.04 23.07
CA SER A 82 -18.97 6.00 24.17
C SER A 82 -19.10 4.76 25.06
N GLU A 83 -20.25 4.09 25.02
CA GLU A 83 -20.49 2.79 25.66
C GLU A 83 -19.52 1.71 25.17
N ILE A 84 -18.80 1.92 24.09
CA ILE A 84 -17.71 1.04 23.63
C ILE A 84 -16.71 0.75 24.74
N GLY A 85 -16.45 1.74 25.62
CA GLY A 85 -15.56 1.58 26.77
C GLY A 85 -16.01 0.53 27.80
N ASN A 86 -17.26 0.07 27.75
CA ASN A 86 -17.77 -0.98 28.62
C ASN A 86 -17.32 -2.38 28.19
N LEU A 87 -16.90 -2.55 26.92
CA LEU A 87 -16.59 -3.84 26.32
C LEU A 87 -15.18 -4.34 26.72
N THR A 88 -14.89 -4.33 28.01
CA THR A 88 -13.53 -4.60 28.54
C THR A 88 -13.02 -6.01 28.27
N GLN A 89 -13.89 -6.96 27.86
CA GLN A 89 -13.49 -8.32 27.48
C GLN A 89 -13.35 -8.50 25.96
N LEU A 90 -13.62 -7.45 25.17
CA LEU A 90 -13.59 -7.51 23.74
C LEU A 90 -12.16 -7.76 23.20
N ARG A 91 -12.02 -8.76 22.34
CA ARG A 91 -10.78 -9.13 21.66
C ARG A 91 -10.78 -8.72 20.19
N LYS A 92 -11.96 -8.70 19.56
CA LYS A 92 -12.12 -8.31 18.17
C LYS A 92 -13.32 -7.40 17.98
N LEU A 93 -13.08 -6.27 17.28
CA LEU A 93 -14.11 -5.32 16.86
C LEU A 93 -13.94 -5.00 15.38
N SER A 94 -14.91 -5.36 14.57
CA SER A 94 -14.98 -4.93 13.18
C SER A 94 -16.28 -4.18 12.90
N LEU A 95 -16.15 -2.90 12.58
CA LEU A 95 -17.22 -2.00 12.13
C LEU A 95 -16.97 -1.51 10.70
N GLU A 96 -16.23 -2.27 9.93
CA GLU A 96 -15.78 -1.92 8.58
C GLU A 96 -16.96 -1.75 7.61
N SER A 97 -16.76 -0.89 6.60
CA SER A 97 -17.69 -0.69 5.47
C SER A 97 -19.10 -0.28 5.89
N ASN A 98 -19.20 0.57 6.91
CA ASN A 98 -20.44 1.15 7.41
C ASN A 98 -20.52 2.67 7.09
N LYS A 99 -21.38 3.38 7.79
CA LYS A 99 -21.59 4.82 7.65
C LYS A 99 -21.38 5.57 8.98
N PHE A 100 -20.49 5.04 9.82
CA PHE A 100 -20.13 5.73 11.06
C PHE A 100 -19.47 7.06 10.74
N ASN A 101 -19.85 8.09 11.46
CA ASN A 101 -19.32 9.44 11.36
C ASN A 101 -18.89 9.96 12.74
N GLY A 102 -18.44 11.22 12.79
CA GLY A 102 -17.90 11.80 14.01
C GLY A 102 -16.51 11.23 14.36
N VAL A 103 -16.10 11.39 15.59
CA VAL A 103 -14.76 11.03 16.05
C VAL A 103 -14.71 9.60 16.60
N ILE A 104 -13.52 9.01 16.60
CA ILE A 104 -13.26 7.79 17.38
C ILE A 104 -13.33 8.19 18.87
N PRO A 105 -14.25 7.60 19.67
CA PRO A 105 -14.39 7.97 21.06
C PRO A 105 -13.16 7.58 21.88
N ARG A 106 -12.72 8.45 22.79
CA ARG A 106 -11.56 8.18 23.66
C ARG A 106 -11.74 6.93 24.53
N GLU A 107 -12.98 6.56 24.80
CA GLU A 107 -13.36 5.37 25.55
C GLU A 107 -12.88 4.08 24.87
N ILE A 108 -12.44 4.14 23.60
CA ILE A 108 -11.78 3.03 22.91
C ILE A 108 -10.58 2.50 23.71
N GLY A 109 -9.86 3.38 24.42
CA GLY A 109 -8.72 3.03 25.23
C GLY A 109 -9.02 2.09 26.42
N ALA A 110 -10.29 1.86 26.76
CA ALA A 110 -10.69 0.91 27.79
C ALA A 110 -10.65 -0.56 27.32
N LEU A 111 -10.52 -0.81 26.01
CA LEU A 111 -10.52 -2.15 25.42
C LEU A 111 -9.17 -2.86 25.56
N LYS A 112 -8.72 -3.08 26.79
CA LYS A 112 -7.35 -3.57 27.07
C LYS A 112 -7.04 -4.95 26.48
N ASN A 113 -8.06 -5.75 26.17
CA ASN A 113 -7.91 -7.10 25.63
C ASN A 113 -8.02 -7.14 24.08
N ILE A 114 -8.24 -5.99 23.42
CA ILE A 114 -8.45 -5.95 21.98
C ILE A 114 -7.16 -6.31 21.22
N ASN A 115 -7.27 -7.27 20.30
CA ASN A 115 -6.20 -7.68 19.39
C ASN A 115 -6.44 -7.16 17.97
N ASP A 116 -7.72 -7.05 17.57
CA ASP A 116 -8.13 -6.66 16.23
C ASP A 116 -9.17 -5.53 16.31
N LEU A 117 -8.79 -4.35 15.79
CA LEU A 117 -9.63 -3.18 15.70
C LEU A 117 -9.74 -2.72 14.24
N THR A 118 -10.88 -2.93 13.63
CA THR A 118 -11.16 -2.56 12.25
C THR A 118 -12.34 -1.58 12.18
N LEU A 119 -12.05 -0.33 11.82
CA LEU A 119 -13.00 0.75 11.60
C LEU A 119 -12.90 1.33 10.17
N SER A 120 -12.27 0.61 9.25
CA SER A 120 -12.01 1.05 7.88
C SER A 120 -13.30 1.27 7.08
N SER A 121 -13.19 2.06 6.00
CA SER A 121 -14.30 2.32 5.06
C SER A 121 -15.55 2.86 5.77
N ASN A 122 -15.37 3.94 6.49
CA ASN A 122 -16.42 4.69 7.17
C ASN A 122 -16.32 6.22 6.83
N GLN A 123 -16.96 7.06 7.61
CA GLN A 123 -16.94 8.54 7.47
C GLN A 123 -16.40 9.19 8.76
N LEU A 124 -15.50 8.51 9.46
CA LEU A 124 -14.92 8.99 10.71
C LEU A 124 -14.04 10.22 10.44
N ILE A 125 -14.13 11.21 11.33
CA ILE A 125 -13.41 12.49 11.26
C ILE A 125 -12.53 12.71 12.49
N GLY A 126 -11.72 13.77 12.44
CA GLY A 126 -10.89 14.19 13.58
C GLY A 126 -9.66 13.30 13.77
N ASN A 127 -9.07 13.39 14.94
CA ASN A 127 -7.80 12.72 15.24
C ASN A 127 -8.02 11.30 15.79
N ILE A 128 -7.00 10.47 15.68
CA ILE A 128 -6.90 9.25 16.50
C ILE A 128 -6.70 9.70 17.95
N PRO A 129 -7.53 9.26 18.90
CA PRO A 129 -7.37 9.64 20.31
C PRO A 129 -6.08 9.05 20.90
N SER A 130 -5.40 9.79 21.77
CA SER A 130 -4.17 9.32 22.44
C SER A 130 -4.38 8.04 23.24
N GLU A 131 -5.60 7.82 23.72
CA GLU A 131 -6.01 6.61 24.43
C GLU A 131 -5.86 5.33 23.60
N ILE A 132 -5.66 5.44 22.27
CA ILE A 132 -5.30 4.29 21.44
C ILE A 132 -4.04 3.58 21.94
N GLY A 133 -3.06 4.33 22.48
CA GLY A 133 -1.83 3.79 23.05
C GLY A 133 -2.02 2.92 24.31
N GLU A 134 -3.23 2.89 24.84
CA GLU A 134 -3.59 2.03 25.96
C GLU A 134 -3.94 0.58 25.53
N LEU A 135 -4.09 0.35 24.23
CA LEU A 135 -4.47 -0.95 23.64
C LEU A 135 -3.25 -1.86 23.44
N LYS A 136 -2.55 -2.17 24.53
CA LYS A 136 -1.25 -2.88 24.49
C LYS A 136 -1.32 -4.27 23.89
N SER A 137 -2.50 -4.89 23.83
CA SER A 137 -2.72 -6.20 23.18
C SER A 137 -2.97 -6.11 21.68
N LEU A 138 -3.08 -4.89 21.10
CA LEU A 138 -3.46 -4.69 19.72
C LEU A 138 -2.40 -5.21 18.76
N GLU A 139 -2.82 -6.10 17.85
CA GLU A 139 -2.00 -6.67 16.79
C GLU A 139 -2.39 -6.13 15.41
N HIS A 140 -3.68 -5.87 15.19
CA HIS A 140 -4.23 -5.41 13.93
C HIS A 140 -5.02 -4.11 14.14
N LEU A 141 -4.61 -3.05 13.45
CA LEU A 141 -5.28 -1.75 13.43
C LEU A 141 -5.61 -1.35 12.00
N ALA A 142 -6.89 -1.27 11.66
CA ALA A 142 -7.37 -0.82 10.36
C ALA A 142 -8.32 0.37 10.50
N LEU A 143 -7.84 1.55 10.08
CA LEU A 143 -8.57 2.82 10.06
C LEU A 143 -8.64 3.43 8.65
N ASN A 144 -8.18 2.68 7.64
CA ASN A 144 -8.08 3.19 6.26
C ASN A 144 -9.45 3.58 5.67
N SER A 145 -9.42 4.43 4.66
CA SER A 145 -10.63 4.86 3.95
C SER A 145 -11.65 5.52 4.88
N ASN A 146 -11.20 6.56 5.58
CA ASN A 146 -11.99 7.44 6.41
C ASN A 146 -11.67 8.92 6.07
N THR A 147 -12.09 9.84 6.91
CA THR A 147 -11.74 11.26 6.82
C THR A 147 -11.01 11.73 8.09
N LEU A 148 -10.26 10.81 8.71
CA LEU A 148 -9.43 11.10 9.87
C LEU A 148 -8.31 12.08 9.51
N SER A 149 -7.89 12.91 10.45
CA SER A 149 -6.93 13.99 10.22
C SER A 149 -6.00 14.19 11.42
N GLY A 150 -5.14 15.20 11.34
CA GLY A 150 -4.19 15.53 12.40
C GLY A 150 -2.96 14.62 12.39
N TYR A 151 -2.22 14.65 13.49
CA TYR A 151 -0.98 13.90 13.66
C TYR A 151 -1.25 12.50 14.18
N LEU A 152 -0.37 11.54 13.87
CA LEU A 152 -0.35 10.27 14.60
C LEU A 152 0.06 10.53 16.05
N PRO A 153 -0.72 10.08 17.04
CA PRO A 153 -0.43 10.36 18.43
C PRO A 153 0.88 9.68 18.86
N PRO A 154 1.74 10.35 19.66
CA PRO A 154 3.00 9.77 20.16
C PRO A 154 2.79 8.44 20.89
N GLU A 155 1.65 8.25 21.50
CA GLU A 155 1.26 7.05 22.26
C GLU A 155 1.21 5.78 21.39
N PHE A 156 1.28 5.91 20.05
CA PHE A 156 1.49 4.75 19.18
C PHE A 156 2.73 3.94 19.57
N GLU A 157 3.77 4.60 20.13
CA GLU A 157 4.97 3.92 20.61
C GLU A 157 4.70 2.83 21.67
N ASN A 158 3.54 2.89 22.35
CA ASN A 158 3.14 1.92 23.35
C ASN A 158 2.58 0.62 22.77
N LEU A 159 2.24 0.60 21.47
CA LEU A 159 1.59 -0.51 20.77
C LEU A 159 2.61 -1.54 20.28
N LYS A 160 3.39 -2.12 21.18
CA LYS A 160 4.52 -3.00 20.83
C LYS A 160 4.12 -4.33 20.17
N ASN A 161 2.85 -4.72 20.25
CA ASN A 161 2.34 -5.95 19.67
C ASN A 161 1.77 -5.78 18.26
N LEU A 162 1.72 -4.55 17.71
CA LEU A 162 1.22 -4.30 16.37
C LEU A 162 2.02 -5.06 15.31
N LYS A 163 1.28 -5.72 14.42
CA LYS A 163 1.77 -6.46 13.25
C LYS A 163 1.27 -5.87 11.95
N TRP A 164 0.02 -5.42 11.92
CA TRP A 164 -0.64 -4.88 10.73
C TRP A 164 -1.23 -3.50 11.02
N VAL A 165 -0.77 -2.51 10.28
CA VAL A 165 -1.17 -1.10 10.42
C VAL A 165 -1.69 -0.57 9.07
N TYR A 166 -2.99 -0.33 8.98
CA TYR A 166 -3.68 0.20 7.79
C TYR A 166 -4.27 1.56 8.11
N LEU A 167 -3.59 2.63 7.72
CA LEU A 167 -4.02 4.02 7.92
C LEU A 167 -4.21 4.75 6.58
N ALA A 168 -4.16 4.04 5.46
CA ALA A 168 -4.23 4.63 4.12
C ALA A 168 -5.55 5.35 3.86
N SER A 169 -5.54 6.29 2.90
CA SER A 169 -6.75 7.00 2.44
C SER A 169 -7.46 7.72 3.59
N ASN A 170 -6.74 8.67 4.18
CA ASN A 170 -7.20 9.60 5.21
C ASN A 170 -6.57 10.99 4.96
N PHE A 171 -6.63 11.87 5.93
CA PHE A 171 -6.05 13.23 5.86
C PHE A 171 -5.01 13.45 6.98
N PHE A 172 -4.30 12.41 7.41
CA PHE A 172 -3.24 12.54 8.41
C PHE A 172 -2.12 13.44 7.91
N THR A 173 -1.59 14.29 8.80
CA THR A 173 -0.57 15.30 8.53
C THR A 173 0.63 15.15 9.44
N GLY A 174 1.68 15.94 9.18
CA GLY A 174 2.93 15.96 9.94
C GLY A 174 3.84 14.78 9.60
N SER A 175 4.92 14.66 10.33
CA SER A 175 5.93 13.64 10.06
C SER A 175 5.51 12.26 10.56
N ILE A 176 5.99 11.22 9.88
CA ILE A 176 5.92 9.85 10.38
C ILE A 176 6.78 9.76 11.65
N PRO A 177 6.22 9.35 12.80
CA PRO A 177 7.00 9.27 14.04
C PRO A 177 8.15 8.27 13.95
N SER A 178 9.35 8.67 14.38
CA SER A 178 10.52 7.78 14.43
C SER A 178 10.32 6.57 15.36
N SER A 179 9.45 6.71 16.35
CA SER A 179 9.08 5.64 17.29
C SER A 179 8.39 4.44 16.63
N PHE A 180 7.89 4.58 15.38
CA PHE A 180 7.46 3.40 14.62
C PHE A 180 8.58 2.38 14.45
N GLY A 181 9.86 2.83 14.34
CA GLY A 181 11.01 1.94 14.26
C GLY A 181 11.25 1.05 15.49
N ASP A 182 10.61 1.38 16.61
CA ASP A 182 10.72 0.60 17.87
C ASP A 182 9.56 -0.40 18.03
N MET A 183 8.69 -0.51 17.01
CA MET A 183 7.55 -1.44 16.96
C MET A 183 7.93 -2.71 16.20
N GLU A 184 8.87 -3.49 16.74
CA GLU A 184 9.56 -4.61 16.08
C GLU A 184 8.63 -5.73 15.54
N GLY A 185 7.36 -5.71 15.95
CA GLY A 185 6.33 -6.67 15.52
C GLY A 185 5.76 -6.41 14.13
N ILE A 186 5.91 -5.18 13.60
CA ILE A 186 5.23 -4.76 12.36
C ILE A 186 5.74 -5.57 11.17
N THR A 187 4.78 -6.18 10.45
CA THR A 187 5.00 -6.90 9.18
C THR A 187 4.41 -6.15 7.99
N TYR A 188 3.38 -5.35 8.24
CA TYR A 188 2.66 -4.59 7.22
C TYR A 188 2.40 -3.17 7.70
N LEU A 189 2.91 -2.18 6.98
CA LEU A 189 2.71 -0.76 7.26
C LEU A 189 2.22 -0.04 6.00
N ASN A 190 0.98 0.42 6.03
CA ASN A 190 0.38 1.19 4.94
C ASN A 190 -0.11 2.54 5.45
N LEU A 191 0.61 3.60 5.09
CA LEU A 191 0.32 5.01 5.38
C LEU A 191 -0.03 5.80 4.10
N SER A 192 -0.28 5.10 2.98
CA SER A 192 -0.46 5.73 1.67
C SER A 192 -1.70 6.64 1.60
N ASN A 193 -1.70 7.53 0.62
CA ASN A 193 -2.81 8.44 0.34
C ASN A 193 -3.25 9.20 1.59
N ASN A 194 -2.31 9.99 2.11
CA ASN A 194 -2.45 10.89 3.25
C ASN A 194 -1.75 12.23 2.95
N GLN A 195 -1.47 13.01 3.97
CA GLN A 195 -0.76 14.28 3.86
C GLN A 195 0.50 14.31 4.75
N PHE A 196 1.11 13.14 5.01
CA PHE A 196 2.36 13.07 5.76
C PHE A 196 3.46 13.86 5.07
N ASP A 197 4.21 14.64 5.83
CA ASP A 197 5.31 15.49 5.37
C ASP A 197 6.64 15.15 6.08
N GLY A 198 7.67 15.95 5.83
CA GLY A 198 8.99 15.71 6.37
C GLY A 198 9.69 14.51 5.71
N VAL A 199 10.69 13.95 6.39
CA VAL A 199 11.51 12.85 5.86
C VAL A 199 10.98 11.49 6.27
N ILE A 200 11.28 10.46 5.48
CA ILE A 200 11.10 9.07 5.91
C ILE A 200 12.05 8.80 7.07
N PRO A 201 11.57 8.40 8.27
CA PRO A 201 12.46 8.18 9.40
C PRO A 201 13.43 7.03 9.16
N PRO A 202 14.76 7.22 9.27
CA PRO A 202 15.74 6.12 9.18
C PRO A 202 15.45 4.98 10.17
N ALA A 203 14.82 5.31 11.30
CA ALA A 203 14.41 4.34 12.31
C ALA A 203 13.50 3.22 11.79
N LEU A 204 12.76 3.46 10.68
CA LEU A 204 11.96 2.39 10.05
C LEU A 204 12.83 1.20 9.61
N GLY A 205 14.12 1.43 9.32
CA GLY A 205 15.08 0.36 9.00
C GLY A 205 15.35 -0.65 10.13
N LYS A 206 14.85 -0.39 11.35
CA LYS A 206 14.92 -1.35 12.48
C LYS A 206 13.81 -2.42 12.43
N LEU A 207 12.77 -2.22 11.62
CA LEU A 207 11.60 -3.12 11.53
C LEU A 207 11.94 -4.42 10.80
N SER A 208 12.78 -5.25 11.37
CA SER A 208 13.34 -6.45 10.73
C SER A 208 12.30 -7.47 10.21
N LYS A 209 11.06 -7.40 10.70
CA LYS A 209 9.93 -8.24 10.26
C LYS A 209 9.08 -7.61 9.17
N LEU A 210 9.34 -6.34 8.82
CA LEU A 210 8.54 -5.61 7.85
C LEU A 210 8.69 -6.24 6.46
N GLN A 211 7.57 -6.59 5.85
CA GLN A 211 7.48 -7.22 4.54
C GLN A 211 6.82 -6.29 3.51
N TYR A 212 5.95 -5.42 3.97
CA TYR A 212 5.20 -4.51 3.12
C TYR A 212 5.27 -3.10 3.69
N LEU A 213 5.88 -2.18 2.93
CA LEU A 213 5.93 -0.76 3.26
C LEU A 213 5.31 0.05 2.13
N ASN A 214 4.20 0.73 2.42
CA ASN A 214 3.58 1.65 1.48
C ASN A 214 3.43 3.04 2.12
N LEU A 215 4.20 4.00 1.59
CA LEU A 215 4.18 5.41 1.96
C LEU A 215 3.75 6.30 0.78
N SER A 216 3.20 5.71 -0.27
CA SER A 216 2.83 6.42 -1.51
C SER A 216 1.81 7.52 -1.30
N GLN A 217 1.73 8.46 -2.27
CA GLN A 217 0.72 9.52 -2.30
C GLN A 217 0.69 10.32 -0.99
N ASN A 218 1.84 10.90 -0.64
CA ASN A 218 2.05 11.76 0.51
C ASN A 218 2.83 13.03 0.11
N LYS A 219 3.31 13.79 1.07
CA LYS A 219 4.14 14.98 0.86
C LYS A 219 5.56 14.79 1.42
N LEU A 220 6.03 13.53 1.47
CA LEU A 220 7.35 13.19 2.04
C LEU A 220 8.47 13.79 1.21
N THR A 221 9.49 14.29 1.88
CA THR A 221 10.63 15.01 1.29
C THR A 221 11.96 14.37 1.71
N GLY A 222 13.06 14.90 1.16
CA GLY A 222 14.41 14.44 1.50
C GLY A 222 14.76 13.07 0.89
N PRO A 223 15.89 12.49 1.29
CA PRO A 223 16.39 11.26 0.69
C PRO A 223 15.64 10.02 1.17
N ILE A 224 15.69 8.96 0.37
CA ILE A 224 15.33 7.61 0.80
C ILE A 224 16.40 7.15 1.80
N PRO A 225 16.05 6.77 3.05
CA PRO A 225 17.03 6.32 4.02
C PRO A 225 17.74 5.03 3.60
N VAL A 226 19.07 5.00 3.71
CA VAL A 226 19.89 3.80 3.42
C VAL A 226 19.49 2.63 4.32
N GLU A 227 19.00 2.92 5.52
CA GLU A 227 18.56 1.94 6.52
C GLU A 227 17.38 1.08 6.04
N LEU A 228 16.62 1.54 5.03
CA LEU A 228 15.57 0.71 4.44
C LEU A 228 16.15 -0.55 3.77
N GLY A 229 17.42 -0.51 3.34
CA GLY A 229 18.13 -1.67 2.82
C GLY A 229 18.39 -2.79 3.85
N ASN A 230 18.17 -2.55 5.15
CA ASN A 230 18.28 -3.54 6.22
C ASN A 230 17.01 -4.40 6.39
N LEU A 231 15.93 -4.04 5.69
CA LEU A 231 14.63 -4.69 5.83
C LEU A 231 14.56 -5.99 5.01
N ASN A 232 13.48 -6.75 5.24
CA ASN A 232 13.18 -7.95 4.45
C ASN A 232 11.88 -7.76 3.66
N LEU A 233 11.85 -6.72 2.82
CA LEU A 233 10.63 -6.32 2.12
C LEU A 233 10.33 -7.25 0.93
N TYR A 234 9.03 -7.50 0.74
CA TYR A 234 8.45 -7.99 -0.52
C TYR A 234 7.95 -6.85 -1.40
N ARG A 235 7.48 -5.75 -0.79
CA ARG A 235 7.01 -4.56 -1.51
C ARG A 235 7.47 -3.30 -0.82
N LEU A 236 8.03 -2.39 -1.63
CA LEU A 236 8.35 -1.02 -1.25
C LEU A 236 7.68 -0.08 -2.24
N ASN A 237 6.70 0.67 -1.76
CA ASN A 237 6.04 1.69 -2.56
C ASN A 237 6.21 3.07 -1.91
N LEU A 238 6.91 3.97 -2.64
CA LEU A 238 7.18 5.36 -2.27
C LEU A 238 6.68 6.35 -3.34
N GLU A 239 5.87 5.89 -4.29
CA GLU A 239 5.36 6.68 -5.41
C GLU A 239 4.65 7.96 -4.97
N PHE A 240 4.56 8.96 -5.87
CA PHE A 240 3.83 10.21 -5.63
C PHE A 240 4.17 10.88 -4.31
N ASN A 241 5.46 11.23 -4.15
CA ASN A 241 6.00 12.01 -3.04
C ASN A 241 6.90 13.15 -3.58
N GLN A 242 7.68 13.77 -2.72
CA GLN A 242 8.66 14.80 -3.07
C GLN A 242 10.08 14.36 -2.65
N LEU A 243 10.34 13.05 -2.69
CA LEU A 243 11.62 12.47 -2.31
C LEU A 243 12.71 12.92 -3.28
N SER A 244 13.89 13.22 -2.76
CA SER A 244 15.03 13.79 -3.51
C SER A 244 16.32 13.04 -3.20
N GLY A 245 17.40 13.43 -3.85
CA GLY A 245 18.68 12.73 -3.73
C GLY A 245 18.74 11.49 -4.60
N THR A 246 19.64 10.58 -4.28
CA THR A 246 19.89 9.37 -5.08
C THR A 246 19.10 8.15 -4.56
N ILE A 247 18.89 7.18 -5.43
CA ILE A 247 18.44 5.85 -5.00
C ILE A 247 19.59 5.21 -4.21
N PRO A 248 19.41 4.83 -2.92
CA PRO A 248 20.47 4.21 -2.14
C PRO A 248 20.90 2.87 -2.70
N SER A 249 22.20 2.64 -2.79
CA SER A 249 22.77 1.33 -3.21
C SER A 249 22.34 0.18 -2.29
N GLU A 250 22.07 0.49 -1.03
CA GLU A 250 21.64 -0.43 0.01
C GLU A 250 20.28 -1.08 -0.28
N LEU A 251 19.45 -0.46 -1.13
CA LEU A 251 18.20 -1.09 -1.58
C LEU A 251 18.46 -2.39 -2.35
N GLY A 252 19.67 -2.56 -2.93
CA GLY A 252 20.10 -3.82 -3.55
C GLY A 252 20.22 -5.00 -2.58
N ASN A 253 20.22 -4.75 -1.26
CA ASN A 253 20.19 -5.80 -0.24
C ASN A 253 18.81 -6.43 -0.04
N LEU A 254 17.76 -5.84 -0.59
CA LEU A 254 16.37 -6.31 -0.47
C LEU A 254 16.11 -7.51 -1.40
N ILE A 255 16.85 -8.58 -1.24
CA ILE A 255 16.87 -9.76 -2.16
C ILE A 255 15.53 -10.49 -2.28
N ASN A 256 14.56 -10.21 -1.40
CA ASN A 256 13.21 -10.75 -1.44
C ASN A 256 12.19 -9.80 -2.06
N LEU A 257 12.63 -8.60 -2.49
CA LEU A 257 11.73 -7.60 -3.05
C LEU A 257 11.17 -8.08 -4.40
N VAL A 258 9.85 -7.93 -4.54
CA VAL A 258 9.08 -8.29 -5.73
C VAL A 258 8.63 -7.05 -6.49
N ASN A 259 8.27 -6.00 -5.77
CA ASN A 259 7.86 -4.72 -6.36
C ASN A 259 8.65 -3.57 -5.71
N LEU A 260 9.29 -2.76 -6.55
CA LEU A 260 9.89 -1.48 -6.18
C LEU A 260 9.25 -0.36 -6.99
N ASP A 261 8.53 0.50 -6.31
CA ASP A 261 7.85 1.62 -6.92
C ASP A 261 8.34 2.94 -6.30
N LEU A 262 9.05 3.73 -7.10
CA LEU A 262 9.61 5.03 -6.74
C LEU A 262 9.13 6.13 -7.70
N GLU A 263 8.08 5.86 -8.49
CA GLU A 263 7.61 6.79 -9.50
C GLU A 263 7.22 8.16 -8.93
N SER A 264 7.22 9.17 -9.80
CA SER A 264 6.68 10.50 -9.48
C SER A 264 7.26 11.08 -8.19
N ASN A 265 8.60 11.20 -8.17
CA ASN A 265 9.42 11.84 -7.15
C ASN A 265 10.43 12.83 -7.77
N GLN A 266 11.40 13.26 -7.01
CA GLN A 266 12.49 14.16 -7.46
C GLN A 266 13.87 13.48 -7.33
N LEU A 267 13.89 12.13 -7.48
CA LEU A 267 15.12 11.35 -7.36
C LEU A 267 16.06 11.63 -8.52
N SER A 268 17.34 11.71 -8.24
CA SER A 268 18.40 12.08 -9.20
C SER A 268 19.58 11.11 -9.14
N GLY A 269 20.59 11.34 -9.97
CA GLY A 269 21.76 10.47 -10.05
C GLY A 269 21.48 9.18 -10.82
N ILE A 270 22.32 8.18 -10.65
CA ILE A 270 22.28 6.94 -11.41
C ILE A 270 21.37 5.89 -10.76
N ILE A 271 20.90 4.92 -11.55
CA ILE A 271 20.31 3.68 -11.05
C ILE A 271 21.45 2.80 -10.50
N PRO A 272 21.47 2.49 -9.19
CA PRO A 272 22.56 1.73 -8.61
C PRO A 272 22.69 0.31 -9.18
N ALA A 273 23.90 -0.07 -9.54
CA ALA A 273 24.19 -1.43 -10.05
C ALA A 273 23.79 -2.53 -9.07
N SER A 274 23.83 -2.24 -7.77
CA SER A 274 23.40 -3.17 -6.70
C SER A 274 21.95 -3.59 -6.79
N LEU A 275 21.06 -2.81 -7.43
CA LEU A 275 19.68 -3.25 -7.66
C LEU A 275 19.61 -4.54 -8.50
N GLY A 276 20.65 -4.83 -9.32
CA GLY A 276 20.79 -6.11 -10.02
C GLY A 276 20.85 -7.34 -9.11
N ASN A 277 21.11 -7.17 -7.81
CA ASN A 277 21.09 -8.29 -6.85
C ASN A 277 19.67 -8.78 -6.53
N ILE A 278 18.64 -8.02 -6.88
CA ILE A 278 17.23 -8.31 -6.52
C ILE A 278 16.62 -9.27 -7.57
N SER A 279 17.03 -10.51 -7.55
CA SER A 279 16.66 -11.52 -8.57
C SER A 279 15.18 -11.89 -8.58
N LYS A 280 14.42 -11.57 -7.53
CA LYS A 280 12.97 -11.81 -7.42
C LYS A 280 12.12 -10.63 -7.87
N LEU A 281 12.73 -9.52 -8.31
CA LEU A 281 12.02 -8.33 -8.72
C LEU A 281 11.17 -8.63 -9.96
N ILE A 282 9.85 -8.42 -9.85
CA ILE A 282 8.88 -8.58 -10.94
C ILE A 282 8.57 -7.23 -11.58
N GLU A 283 8.50 -6.19 -10.78
CA GLU A 283 8.14 -4.85 -11.25
C GLU A 283 9.10 -3.81 -10.65
N LEU A 284 9.72 -3.02 -11.54
CA LEU A 284 10.53 -1.87 -11.21
C LEU A 284 9.95 -0.64 -11.91
N ASP A 285 9.41 0.27 -11.10
CA ASP A 285 8.90 1.55 -11.60
C ASP A 285 9.68 2.72 -11.01
N LEU A 286 10.35 3.47 -11.89
CA LEU A 286 11.17 4.63 -11.59
C LEU A 286 10.74 5.86 -12.40
N HIS A 287 9.59 5.82 -13.07
CA HIS A 287 9.22 6.87 -14.01
C HIS A 287 8.94 8.22 -13.33
N ASN A 288 8.97 9.30 -14.11
CA ASN A 288 8.75 10.66 -13.61
C ASN A 288 9.70 11.02 -12.45
N ASN A 289 11.01 10.93 -12.70
CA ASN A 289 12.07 11.35 -11.80
C ASN A 289 13.13 12.18 -12.56
N GLN A 290 14.27 12.43 -11.94
CA GLN A 290 15.40 13.15 -12.53
C GLN A 290 16.66 12.27 -12.64
N LEU A 291 16.45 10.95 -12.80
CA LEU A 291 17.53 9.96 -12.88
C LEU A 291 18.34 10.18 -14.16
N SER A 292 19.64 9.98 -14.09
CA SER A 292 20.59 10.23 -15.18
C SER A 292 21.59 9.08 -15.31
N GLY A 293 22.44 9.13 -16.34
CA GLY A 293 23.41 8.07 -16.63
C GLY A 293 22.78 6.86 -17.31
N PRO A 294 23.53 5.78 -17.53
CA PRO A 294 23.06 4.60 -18.23
C PRO A 294 22.23 3.67 -17.35
N LEU A 295 21.48 2.77 -17.97
CA LEU A 295 21.01 1.57 -17.29
C LEU A 295 22.25 0.74 -16.88
N PRO A 296 22.27 0.19 -15.65
CA PRO A 296 23.42 -0.59 -15.21
C PRO A 296 23.53 -1.90 -15.97
N ALA A 297 24.73 -2.36 -16.33
CA ALA A 297 24.95 -3.66 -16.98
C ALA A 297 24.44 -4.86 -16.12
N THR A 298 24.29 -4.66 -14.82
CA THR A 298 23.75 -5.65 -13.89
C THR A 298 22.23 -5.90 -14.02
N VAL A 299 21.57 -5.30 -15.02
CA VAL A 299 20.13 -5.55 -15.30
C VAL A 299 19.83 -7.04 -15.49
N ASN A 300 20.78 -7.84 -15.98
CA ASN A 300 20.62 -9.29 -16.13
C ASN A 300 20.42 -10.03 -14.79
N GLY A 301 20.68 -9.40 -13.68
CA GLY A 301 20.35 -9.95 -12.36
C GLY A 301 18.85 -9.91 -12.02
N TRP A 302 18.04 -9.13 -12.75
CA TRP A 302 16.59 -9.09 -12.56
C TRP A 302 15.88 -10.27 -13.25
N LEU A 303 16.20 -11.47 -12.85
CA LEU A 303 15.80 -12.71 -13.52
C LEU A 303 14.28 -12.93 -13.60
N ALA A 304 13.53 -12.39 -12.65
CA ALA A 304 12.06 -12.51 -12.58
C ALA A 304 11.31 -11.29 -13.17
N LEU A 305 12.04 -10.29 -13.71
CA LEU A 305 11.44 -9.01 -14.09
C LEU A 305 10.46 -9.17 -15.26
N GLU A 306 9.23 -8.74 -15.02
CA GLU A 306 8.17 -8.68 -16.03
C GLU A 306 7.94 -7.25 -16.55
N LYS A 307 8.17 -6.25 -15.68
CA LYS A 307 7.92 -4.84 -16.04
C LYS A 307 9.08 -3.96 -15.60
N LEU A 308 9.63 -3.22 -16.56
CA LEU A 308 10.58 -2.14 -16.34
C LEU A 308 10.02 -0.83 -16.90
N ASN A 309 9.82 0.14 -16.03
CA ASN A 309 9.39 1.47 -16.43
C ASN A 309 10.35 2.53 -15.87
N VAL A 310 11.08 3.18 -16.75
CA VAL A 310 11.98 4.29 -16.42
C VAL A 310 11.66 5.54 -17.23
N THR A 311 10.44 5.64 -17.77
CA THR A 311 10.01 6.75 -18.64
C THR A 311 10.14 8.10 -17.92
N ASN A 312 10.31 9.17 -18.72
CA ASN A 312 10.36 10.54 -18.23
C ASN A 312 11.42 10.73 -17.14
N ASN A 313 12.67 10.52 -17.54
CA ASN A 313 13.90 10.74 -16.77
C ASN A 313 14.96 11.42 -17.65
N GLN A 314 16.20 11.46 -17.20
CA GLN A 314 17.35 11.98 -17.95
C GLN A 314 18.38 10.88 -18.22
N LEU A 315 17.94 9.61 -18.26
CA LEU A 315 18.80 8.45 -18.50
C LEU A 315 19.34 8.52 -19.94
N GLY A 316 20.57 8.04 -20.16
CA GLY A 316 21.21 8.11 -21.46
C GLY A 316 22.33 7.09 -21.62
N GLY A 317 23.03 7.16 -22.77
CA GLY A 317 24.00 6.17 -23.19
C GLY A 317 23.34 4.96 -23.84
N ASP A 318 24.16 4.00 -24.24
CA ASP A 318 23.72 2.78 -24.92
C ASP A 318 22.82 1.93 -24.02
N LEU A 319 21.84 1.25 -24.63
CA LEU A 319 21.07 0.21 -23.95
C LEU A 319 21.98 -1.01 -23.71
N PRO A 320 22.07 -1.51 -22.45
CA PRO A 320 22.95 -2.65 -22.16
C PRO A 320 22.45 -3.93 -22.87
N ILE A 321 23.35 -4.67 -23.46
CA ILE A 321 23.03 -5.91 -24.20
C ILE A 321 22.40 -6.96 -23.28
N GLU A 322 22.64 -6.87 -21.99
CA GLU A 322 22.11 -7.69 -20.91
C GLU A 322 20.59 -7.57 -20.77
N LEU A 323 19.97 -6.51 -21.29
CA LEU A 323 18.49 -6.42 -21.35
C LEU A 323 17.89 -7.60 -22.13
N GLY A 324 18.60 -8.14 -23.12
CA GLY A 324 18.16 -9.32 -23.88
C GLY A 324 18.18 -10.62 -23.08
N GLU A 325 18.73 -10.63 -21.88
CA GLU A 325 18.75 -11.80 -20.98
C GLU A 325 17.50 -11.85 -20.07
N LEU A 326 16.67 -10.79 -20.05
CA LEU A 326 15.44 -10.72 -19.27
C LEU A 326 14.29 -11.50 -19.94
N THR A 327 14.39 -12.81 -19.97
CA THR A 327 13.46 -13.68 -20.69
C THR A 327 12.00 -13.62 -20.21
N ASN A 328 11.76 -13.13 -19.00
CA ASN A 328 10.44 -12.95 -18.40
C ASN A 328 9.83 -11.55 -18.69
N LEU A 329 10.58 -10.66 -19.36
CA LEU A 329 10.15 -9.27 -19.57
C LEU A 329 8.96 -9.21 -20.53
N LYS A 330 7.86 -8.64 -20.05
CA LYS A 330 6.59 -8.42 -20.80
C LYS A 330 6.43 -6.97 -21.22
N SER A 331 6.94 -6.04 -20.42
CA SER A 331 6.80 -4.60 -20.67
C SER A 331 8.09 -3.87 -20.39
N LEU A 332 8.59 -3.16 -21.39
CA LEU A 332 9.72 -2.24 -21.30
C LEU A 332 9.26 -0.84 -21.73
N ASN A 333 9.34 0.12 -20.83
CA ASN A 333 9.11 1.52 -21.12
C ASN A 333 10.31 2.37 -20.70
N ILE A 334 11.07 2.82 -21.67
CA ILE A 334 12.22 3.70 -21.53
C ILE A 334 12.00 5.06 -22.22
N SER A 335 10.78 5.35 -22.65
CA SER A 335 10.45 6.56 -23.40
C SER A 335 10.75 7.85 -22.63
N PHE A 336 10.87 8.97 -23.38
CA PHE A 336 11.17 10.28 -22.80
C PHE A 336 12.43 10.26 -21.92
N ASN A 337 13.57 9.88 -22.54
CA ASN A 337 14.90 9.86 -21.96
C ASN A 337 15.94 10.33 -22.98
N ASN A 338 17.22 10.12 -22.72
CA ASN A 338 18.32 10.50 -23.60
C ASN A 338 19.13 9.28 -24.10
N PHE A 339 18.52 8.09 -24.13
CA PHE A 339 19.19 6.89 -24.62
C PHE A 339 19.61 7.05 -26.08
N ASP A 340 20.82 6.63 -26.40
CA ASP A 340 21.41 6.67 -27.74
C ASP A 340 21.86 5.28 -28.20
N GLY A 341 22.65 5.20 -29.29
CA GLY A 341 23.08 3.92 -29.84
C GLY A 341 21.94 3.11 -30.47
N SER A 342 22.13 1.82 -30.58
CA SER A 342 21.17 0.90 -31.20
C SER A 342 20.40 0.03 -30.19
N ILE A 343 19.26 -0.49 -30.62
CA ILE A 343 18.51 -1.47 -29.80
C ILE A 343 19.28 -2.78 -29.80
N PRO A 344 19.58 -3.39 -28.63
CA PRO A 344 20.20 -4.71 -28.58
C PRO A 344 19.32 -5.76 -29.29
N GLU A 345 19.90 -6.50 -30.23
CA GLU A 345 19.16 -7.49 -31.04
C GLU A 345 18.46 -8.54 -30.18
N LYS A 346 19.14 -9.04 -29.14
CA LYS A 346 18.60 -10.02 -28.20
C LYS A 346 17.34 -9.51 -27.46
N LEU A 347 17.23 -8.19 -27.21
CA LEU A 347 16.03 -7.60 -26.60
C LEU A 347 14.81 -7.80 -27.51
N LEU A 348 15.00 -7.65 -28.82
CA LEU A 348 13.94 -7.82 -29.82
C LEU A 348 13.48 -9.29 -29.95
N GLN A 349 14.34 -10.25 -29.53
CA GLN A 349 14.09 -11.70 -29.58
C GLN A 349 13.35 -12.23 -28.34
N ILE A 350 13.06 -11.38 -27.32
CA ILE A 350 12.28 -11.80 -26.15
C ILE A 350 10.84 -12.11 -26.56
N LYS A 351 10.49 -13.40 -26.58
CA LYS A 351 9.16 -13.86 -27.07
C LYS A 351 8.01 -13.32 -26.22
N GLY A 352 8.21 -13.15 -24.91
CA GLY A 352 7.19 -12.65 -23.97
C GLY A 352 7.01 -11.14 -23.99
N LEU A 353 7.80 -10.37 -24.75
CA LEU A 353 7.74 -8.91 -24.74
C LEU A 353 6.50 -8.41 -25.49
N GLU A 354 5.52 -7.91 -24.77
CA GLU A 354 4.23 -7.42 -25.29
C GLU A 354 4.21 -5.91 -25.52
N VAL A 355 4.95 -5.18 -24.67
CA VAL A 355 4.98 -3.70 -24.68
C VAL A 355 6.42 -3.23 -24.79
N LEU A 356 6.72 -2.47 -25.85
CA LEU A 356 8.01 -1.80 -26.04
C LEU A 356 7.80 -0.33 -26.36
N TYR A 357 7.97 0.54 -25.37
CA TYR A 357 7.91 1.98 -25.54
C TYR A 357 9.31 2.58 -25.39
N ILE A 358 9.90 2.96 -26.52
CA ILE A 358 11.26 3.53 -26.61
C ILE A 358 11.25 4.91 -27.28
N HIS A 359 10.07 5.47 -27.52
CA HIS A 359 9.90 6.76 -28.20
C HIS A 359 10.49 7.93 -27.39
N ALA A 360 10.74 9.04 -28.11
CA ALA A 360 11.33 10.24 -27.52
C ALA A 360 12.67 9.96 -26.79
N ASN A 361 13.63 9.46 -27.56
CA ASN A 361 15.03 9.23 -27.17
C ASN A 361 15.94 9.65 -28.34
N GLN A 362 17.21 9.25 -28.31
CA GLN A 362 18.20 9.48 -29.36
C GLN A 362 18.68 8.17 -30.01
N LEU A 363 17.87 7.08 -29.88
CA LEU A 363 18.19 5.76 -30.43
C LEU A 363 18.30 5.81 -31.95
N SER A 364 19.22 5.05 -32.52
CA SER A 364 19.58 5.09 -33.95
C SER A 364 19.74 3.68 -34.53
N GLY A 365 20.17 3.60 -35.80
CA GLY A 365 20.37 2.35 -36.50
C GLY A 365 19.10 1.82 -37.15
N GLN A 366 19.10 0.53 -37.50
CA GLN A 366 17.97 -0.18 -38.10
C GLN A 366 17.30 -1.08 -37.07
N ILE A 367 16.00 -1.27 -37.21
CA ILE A 367 15.25 -2.21 -36.38
C ILE A 367 15.09 -3.49 -37.21
N SER A 368 15.57 -4.63 -36.67
CA SER A 368 15.46 -5.94 -37.34
C SER A 368 14.00 -6.37 -37.52
N ASP A 369 13.71 -7.04 -38.66
CA ASP A 369 12.42 -7.67 -38.90
C ASP A 369 12.10 -8.82 -37.95
N ASP A 370 13.11 -9.40 -37.29
CA ASP A 370 12.98 -10.42 -36.23
C ASP A 370 12.12 -9.97 -35.06
N PHE A 371 11.93 -8.64 -34.92
CA PHE A 371 11.06 -8.04 -33.92
C PHE A 371 9.57 -8.28 -34.21
N CYS A 372 9.21 -8.52 -35.46
CA CYS A 372 7.85 -8.80 -35.87
C CYS A 372 7.53 -10.27 -35.73
N ASP A 373 7.10 -10.71 -34.60
CA ASP A 373 6.53 -12.02 -34.38
C ASP A 373 5.21 -12.19 -35.17
N GLU A 374 4.79 -13.43 -35.41
CA GLU A 374 3.49 -13.72 -36.04
C GLU A 374 2.31 -13.19 -35.21
N ASP A 375 2.53 -12.96 -33.92
CA ASP A 375 1.55 -12.37 -33.02
C ASP A 375 1.57 -10.82 -33.08
N LYS A 376 0.66 -10.28 -33.88
CA LYS A 376 0.49 -8.83 -34.15
C LYS A 376 -0.02 -8.02 -32.94
N SER A 377 -0.05 -8.59 -31.71
CA SER A 377 -0.61 -7.95 -30.51
C SER A 377 0.36 -7.01 -29.84
N LYS A 378 1.65 -7.03 -30.17
CA LYS A 378 2.69 -6.20 -29.53
C LYS A 378 2.40 -4.71 -29.69
N LYS A 379 2.51 -3.99 -28.57
CA LYS A 379 2.39 -2.52 -28.51
C LYS A 379 3.78 -1.90 -28.62
N ILE A 380 4.07 -1.27 -29.76
CA ILE A 380 5.40 -0.73 -30.06
C ILE A 380 5.29 0.75 -30.38
N LEU A 381 6.07 1.58 -29.70
CA LEU A 381 6.20 3.01 -29.97
C LEU A 381 7.67 3.39 -30.08
N ILE A 382 8.08 3.88 -31.27
CA ILE A 382 9.47 4.22 -31.60
C ILE A 382 9.69 5.67 -32.01
N TYR A 383 8.64 6.46 -32.19
CA TYR A 383 8.74 7.83 -32.73
C TYR A 383 9.67 8.75 -31.90
N GLY A 384 10.18 9.83 -32.54
CA GLY A 384 11.07 10.77 -31.87
C GLY A 384 12.43 10.16 -31.50
N ASN A 385 13.00 9.39 -32.43
CA ASN A 385 14.34 8.83 -32.37
C ASN A 385 15.07 9.11 -33.70
N SER A 386 16.20 8.46 -33.93
CA SER A 386 17.03 8.57 -35.13
C SER A 386 17.12 7.27 -35.93
N PHE A 387 16.11 6.42 -35.87
CA PHE A 387 16.09 5.17 -36.63
C PHE A 387 16.03 5.43 -38.13
N CYS A 388 16.69 4.56 -38.89
CA CYS A 388 16.73 4.61 -40.36
C CYS A 388 15.91 3.47 -40.99
N PRO A 389 15.30 3.73 -42.17
CA PRO A 389 14.61 2.69 -42.91
C PRO A 389 15.57 1.60 -43.44
N PRO A 390 15.09 0.38 -43.80
CA PRO A 390 13.67 -0.03 -43.73
C PRO A 390 13.14 -0.27 -42.34
N TYR A 391 11.82 -0.11 -42.15
CA TYR A 391 11.18 -0.38 -40.85
C TYR A 391 10.35 -1.66 -40.94
N PRO A 392 10.33 -2.48 -39.89
CA PRO A 392 9.50 -3.67 -39.80
C PRO A 392 8.01 -3.39 -40.00
N GLU A 393 7.31 -4.24 -40.78
CA GLU A 393 5.89 -4.04 -41.09
C GLU A 393 4.95 -4.04 -39.89
N CYS A 394 5.35 -4.66 -38.77
CA CYS A 394 4.56 -4.68 -37.56
C CYS A 394 4.54 -3.34 -36.81
N ILE A 395 5.45 -2.43 -37.10
CA ILE A 395 5.49 -1.10 -36.50
C ILE A 395 4.51 -0.18 -37.19
N LYS A 396 3.31 -0.08 -36.64
CA LYS A 396 2.20 0.68 -37.27
C LYS A 396 2.39 2.19 -37.23
N TYR A 397 3.16 2.71 -36.28
CA TYR A 397 3.38 4.14 -36.10
C TYR A 397 4.87 4.44 -35.91
N ILE A 398 5.50 4.86 -36.99
CA ILE A 398 6.93 5.20 -37.02
C ILE A 398 7.15 6.62 -36.48
N GLY A 399 6.23 7.54 -36.76
CA GLY A 399 6.34 8.94 -36.41
C GLY A 399 7.54 9.64 -37.03
N LYS A 400 7.96 10.76 -36.39
CA LYS A 400 9.12 11.51 -36.86
C LYS A 400 10.40 10.79 -36.41
N GLN A 401 11.31 10.54 -37.35
CA GLN A 401 12.68 10.06 -37.13
C GLN A 401 13.68 11.07 -37.72
N THR A 402 14.86 11.19 -37.10
CA THR A 402 15.96 12.02 -37.61
C THR A 402 17.10 11.10 -38.03
N CYS A 403 16.84 10.29 -39.10
CA CYS A 403 17.87 9.41 -39.63
C CYS A 403 19.02 10.25 -40.21
N GLU A 404 20.20 10.16 -39.62
CA GLU A 404 21.45 10.70 -40.16
C GLU A 404 22.15 9.56 -40.92
N ASN A 405 22.42 9.79 -42.24
CA ASN A 405 23.12 8.83 -43.10
C ASN A 405 24.61 8.85 -42.83
#